data_df35df46e7c810ac9f90ce1723f8ce65
#
_entry.id   df35df46e7c810ac9f90ce1723f8ce65
#
_cell.length_a   1.000
_cell.length_b   1.000
_cell.length_c   1.000
_cell.angle_alpha   90.00
_cell.angle_beta   90.00
_cell.angle_gamma   90.00
#
_symmetry.space_group_name_H-M   'P 1'
#
loop_
_entity.id
_entity.type
_entity.pdbx_description
1 polymer ?
#
loop_
_entity_poly.entity_id
_entity_poly.type
_entity_poly.pdbx_seq_one_letter_code
_entity_poly.pdbx_strand_id
1 'polypeptide(L)'
;VNLKIRQGDYVILTGENGSGKSTFLKLLLRELIPQQGSIKMFEKDISGGFKGMKIGYVPQNSISKNQNFPATVEEIMRTGLYEPIWKRGISGKKYQKKILEALSEMEMDSFLTSRIGELSGGQQQRVMLARALVGKPELLILDEPTTGMDSVSIQSLCEVLQKRNEKGLTILMVSHGSLKPYTGANRFWNAQEGRIIEE
;
A
#
# COMPACT_ATOMS: atom_id res chain seq x y z
N VAL A 1 12.25 -6.11 18.73
CA VAL A 1 10.97 -6.50 18.12
C VAL A 1 11.16 -7.84 17.45
N ASN A 2 10.34 -8.85 17.83
CA ASN A 2 10.27 -10.15 17.17
C ASN A 2 8.86 -10.35 16.65
N LEU A 3 8.65 -10.16 15.36
CA LEU A 3 7.36 -10.26 14.71
C LEU A 3 7.47 -11.14 13.48
N LYS A 4 6.41 -11.87 13.17
CA LYS A 4 6.31 -12.70 11.97
C LYS A 4 4.98 -12.43 11.29
N ILE A 5 5.02 -12.00 10.02
CA ILE A 5 3.86 -11.94 9.13
C ILE A 5 3.91 -13.19 8.24
N ARG A 6 2.82 -13.94 8.18
CA ARG A 6 2.65 -15.07 7.28
C ARG A 6 2.02 -14.61 5.97
N GLN A 7 2.23 -15.36 4.92
CA GLN A 7 1.53 -15.10 3.66
C GLN A 7 0.01 -15.21 3.88
N GLY A 8 -0.71 -14.20 3.40
CA GLY A 8 -2.15 -14.10 3.57
C GLY A 8 -2.60 -13.44 4.89
N ASP A 9 -1.67 -13.08 5.79
CA ASP A 9 -2.05 -12.29 6.96
C ASP A 9 -2.53 -10.89 6.56
N TYR A 10 -3.54 -10.39 7.27
CA TYR A 10 -3.97 -9.00 7.22
C TYR A 10 -3.75 -8.38 8.59
N VAL A 11 -2.63 -7.68 8.73
CA VAL A 11 -2.15 -7.10 9.99
C VAL A 11 -2.51 -5.63 10.06
N ILE A 12 -3.12 -5.20 11.15
CA ILE A 12 -3.30 -3.78 11.48
C ILE A 12 -2.33 -3.41 12.59
N LEU A 13 -1.48 -2.42 12.32
CA LEU A 13 -0.58 -1.83 13.31
C LEU A 13 -1.15 -0.50 13.80
N THR A 14 -1.47 -0.44 15.08
CA THR A 14 -1.94 0.77 15.76
C THR A 14 -0.86 1.33 16.69
N GLY A 15 -1.15 2.43 17.35
CA GLY A 15 -0.30 3.05 18.36
C GLY A 15 -0.33 4.57 18.28
N GLU A 16 0.11 5.23 19.35
CA GLU A 16 0.16 6.69 19.46
C GLU A 16 1.20 7.32 18.51
N ASN A 17 1.12 8.63 18.32
CA ASN A 17 2.16 9.36 17.60
C ASN A 17 3.50 9.25 18.35
N GLY A 18 4.57 9.01 17.59
CA GLY A 18 5.90 8.79 18.18
C GLY A 18 6.17 7.37 18.71
N SER A 19 5.20 6.45 18.68
CA SER A 19 5.38 5.06 19.18
C SER A 19 6.36 4.19 18.37
N GLY A 20 6.81 4.67 17.19
CA GLY A 20 7.79 3.95 16.36
C GLY A 20 7.21 3.30 15.10
N LYS A 21 5.90 3.46 14.78
CA LYS A 21 5.27 2.89 13.58
C LYS A 21 5.99 3.27 12.28
N SER A 22 6.25 4.56 12.10
CA SER A 22 6.94 5.06 10.89
C SER A 22 8.39 4.55 10.80
N THR A 23 9.08 4.41 11.94
CA THR A 23 10.42 3.82 12.00
C THR A 23 10.37 2.35 11.59
N PHE A 24 9.38 1.61 12.07
CA PHE A 24 9.16 0.22 11.68
C PHE A 24 8.91 0.09 10.18
N LEU A 25 8.03 0.92 9.60
CA LEU A 25 7.80 0.93 8.15
C LEU A 25 9.08 1.25 7.36
N LYS A 26 9.86 2.26 7.80
CA LYS A 26 11.14 2.61 7.15
C LYS A 26 12.15 1.46 7.18
N LEU A 27 12.19 0.67 8.26
CA LEU A 27 13.00 -0.54 8.33
C LEU A 27 12.51 -1.60 7.34
N LEU A 28 11.19 -1.84 7.25
CA LEU A 28 10.60 -2.77 6.29
C LEU A 28 10.83 -2.35 4.83
N LEU A 29 10.79 -1.03 4.55
CA LEU A 29 11.02 -0.47 3.22
C LEU A 29 12.51 -0.28 2.90
N ARG A 30 13.41 -0.63 3.82
CA ARG A 30 14.86 -0.42 3.73
C ARG A 30 15.29 1.04 3.56
N GLU A 31 14.49 1.97 3.99
CA GLU A 31 14.90 3.37 4.16
C GLU A 31 15.81 3.55 5.38
N LEU A 32 15.70 2.62 6.35
CA LEU A 32 16.60 2.49 7.49
C LEU A 32 17.17 1.06 7.55
N ILE A 33 18.38 0.95 8.10
CA ILE A 33 19.04 -0.34 8.36
C ILE A 33 18.91 -0.65 9.86
N PRO A 34 18.51 -1.88 10.25
CA PRO A 34 18.45 -2.25 11.65
C PRO A 34 19.85 -2.26 12.26
N GLN A 35 20.02 -1.68 13.45
CA GLN A 35 21.29 -1.69 14.17
C GLN A 35 21.65 -3.10 14.68
N GLN A 36 20.63 -3.90 15.00
CA GLN A 36 20.76 -5.28 15.44
C GLN A 36 19.63 -6.12 14.86
N GLY A 37 19.89 -7.42 14.67
CA GLY A 37 18.92 -8.35 14.13
C GLY A 37 18.85 -8.33 12.58
N SER A 38 17.84 -8.98 12.04
CA SER A 38 17.61 -9.09 10.59
C SER A 38 16.12 -8.97 10.26
N ILE A 39 15.84 -8.58 9.03
CA ILE A 39 14.47 -8.54 8.50
C ILE A 39 14.40 -9.51 7.33
N LYS A 40 13.45 -10.43 7.40
CA LYS A 40 13.16 -11.37 6.31
C LYS A 40 11.75 -11.12 5.77
N MET A 41 11.62 -11.16 4.46
CA MET A 41 10.33 -11.16 3.76
C MET A 41 10.27 -12.39 2.86
N PHE A 42 9.19 -13.17 2.94
CA PHE A 42 9.04 -14.43 2.19
C PHE A 42 10.27 -15.34 2.35
N GLU A 43 10.74 -15.51 3.61
CA GLU A 43 11.90 -16.28 4.03
C GLU A 43 13.27 -15.79 3.48
N LYS A 44 13.29 -14.69 2.73
CA LYS A 44 14.52 -14.08 2.20
C LYS A 44 14.94 -12.88 3.03
N ASP A 45 16.21 -12.81 3.38
CA ASP A 45 16.80 -11.63 4.01
C ASP A 45 16.76 -10.45 3.03
N ILE A 46 16.23 -9.31 3.49
CA ILE A 46 16.09 -8.11 2.65
C ILE A 46 17.29 -7.17 2.74
N SER A 47 18.36 -7.52 3.47
CA SER A 47 19.56 -6.67 3.56
C SER A 47 20.19 -6.39 2.19
N GLY A 48 20.07 -7.31 1.23
CA GLY A 48 20.51 -7.17 -0.16
C GLY A 48 19.48 -6.55 -1.12
N GLY A 49 18.31 -6.13 -0.66
CA GLY A 49 17.21 -5.57 -1.48
C GLY A 49 16.03 -6.53 -1.66
N PHE A 50 15.02 -6.03 -2.37
CA PHE A 50 13.76 -6.76 -2.63
C PHE A 50 13.83 -7.64 -3.89
N LYS A 51 14.95 -8.30 -4.17
CA LYS A 51 15.14 -9.07 -5.41
C LYS A 51 14.02 -10.11 -5.63
N GLY A 52 13.23 -9.90 -6.69
CA GLY A 52 12.13 -10.77 -7.08
C GLY A 52 10.87 -10.68 -6.22
N MET A 53 10.82 -9.79 -5.24
CA MET A 53 9.64 -9.55 -4.42
C MET A 53 8.80 -8.43 -5.02
N LYS A 54 7.48 -8.60 -4.99
CA LYS A 54 6.53 -7.57 -5.42
C LYS A 54 5.86 -6.98 -4.19
N ILE A 55 6.30 -5.77 -3.82
CA ILE A 55 5.79 -5.06 -2.65
C ILE A 55 5.08 -3.80 -3.12
N GLY A 56 3.78 -3.69 -2.83
CA GLY A 56 3.02 -2.45 -3.00
C GLY A 56 3.17 -1.57 -1.76
N TYR A 57 3.38 -0.28 -1.96
CA TYR A 57 3.45 0.67 -0.85
C TYR A 57 2.63 1.92 -1.15
N VAL A 58 1.82 2.32 -0.19
CA VAL A 58 1.08 3.58 -0.18
C VAL A 58 1.52 4.37 1.04
N PRO A 59 2.34 5.42 0.87
CA PRO A 59 2.77 6.27 1.96
C PRO A 59 1.66 7.21 2.41
N GLN A 60 1.75 7.66 3.66
CA GLN A 60 0.93 8.74 4.19
C GLN A 60 1.13 10.01 3.33
N ASN A 61 0.06 10.68 2.96
CA ASN A 61 0.10 11.93 2.17
C ASN A 61 0.82 11.81 0.80
N SER A 62 0.56 10.75 0.05
CA SER A 62 1.26 10.42 -1.19
C SER A 62 1.28 11.53 -2.26
N ILE A 63 0.29 12.45 -2.29
CA ILE A 63 0.18 13.47 -3.35
C ILE A 63 -0.30 14.85 -2.81
N SER A 64 -0.79 14.94 -1.58
CA SER A 64 -1.60 16.06 -1.07
C SER A 64 -0.94 17.46 -1.07
N LYS A 65 0.32 17.61 -1.44
CA LYS A 65 1.05 18.89 -1.38
C LYS A 65 1.31 19.55 -2.74
N ASN A 66 1.00 18.90 -3.87
CA ASN A 66 1.36 19.44 -5.17
C ASN A 66 0.20 19.39 -6.17
N GLN A 67 -0.77 20.30 -6.01
CA GLN A 67 -1.89 20.46 -6.95
C GLN A 67 -1.44 20.69 -8.41
N ASN A 68 -0.20 21.12 -8.61
CA ASN A 68 0.39 21.37 -9.92
C ASN A 68 1.22 20.17 -10.44
N PHE A 69 1.11 18.98 -9.82
CA PHE A 69 1.86 17.83 -10.30
C PHE A 69 1.35 17.42 -11.70
N PRO A 70 2.18 17.48 -12.74
CA PRO A 70 1.72 17.45 -14.13
C PRO A 70 1.34 16.06 -14.64
N ALA A 71 1.55 15.00 -13.85
CA ALA A 71 1.33 13.63 -14.31
C ALA A 71 -0.17 13.28 -14.38
N THR A 72 -0.53 12.52 -15.39
CA THR A 72 -1.84 11.89 -15.53
C THR A 72 -1.97 10.67 -14.63
N VAL A 73 -3.22 10.27 -14.35
CA VAL A 73 -3.51 9.02 -13.64
C VAL A 73 -2.86 7.83 -14.32
N GLU A 74 -2.90 7.75 -15.67
CA GLU A 74 -2.26 6.68 -16.42
C GLU A 74 -0.75 6.61 -16.16
N GLU A 75 -0.05 7.74 -16.18
CA GLU A 75 1.39 7.81 -15.91
C GLU A 75 1.72 7.35 -14.49
N ILE A 76 0.92 7.77 -13.50
CA ILE A 76 1.05 7.29 -12.12
C ILE A 76 0.85 5.77 -12.06
N MET A 77 -0.20 5.23 -12.68
CA MET A 77 -0.48 3.80 -12.69
C MET A 77 0.64 2.97 -13.32
N ARG A 78 1.26 3.49 -14.38
CA ARG A 78 2.40 2.85 -15.04
C ARG A 78 3.60 2.65 -14.11
N THR A 79 3.79 3.51 -13.11
CA THR A 79 4.87 3.37 -12.12
C THR A 79 4.66 2.17 -11.18
N GLY A 80 3.43 1.71 -11.00
CA GLY A 80 3.10 0.52 -10.19
C GLY A 80 3.34 -0.83 -10.87
N LEU A 81 3.69 -0.83 -12.17
CA LEU A 81 4.00 -2.06 -12.88
C LEU A 81 5.45 -2.48 -12.63
N TYR A 82 5.66 -3.71 -12.14
CA TYR A 82 7.00 -4.25 -11.81
C TYR A 82 7.81 -4.71 -13.03
N GLU A 83 7.40 -4.33 -14.23
CA GLU A 83 8.11 -4.73 -15.44
C GLU A 83 9.06 -3.65 -15.93
N PRO A 84 10.21 -4.04 -16.52
CA PRO A 84 11.17 -3.10 -17.07
C PRO A 84 10.54 -2.16 -18.11
N ILE A 85 10.95 -0.89 -18.13
CA ILE A 85 10.39 0.15 -18.98
C ILE A 85 10.43 -0.23 -20.47
N TRP A 86 11.52 -0.90 -20.93
CA TRP A 86 11.68 -1.33 -22.32
C TRP A 86 10.68 -2.43 -22.74
N LYS A 87 10.16 -3.23 -21.79
CA LYS A 87 9.09 -4.20 -22.08
C LYS A 87 7.70 -3.55 -22.17
N ARG A 88 7.53 -2.36 -21.58
CA ARG A 88 6.22 -1.68 -21.50
C ARG A 88 5.71 -1.22 -22.86
N GLY A 89 6.60 -0.83 -23.79
CA GLY A 89 6.23 -0.42 -25.14
C GLY A 89 5.68 -1.56 -26.03
N ILE A 90 6.19 -2.78 -25.84
CA ILE A 90 5.84 -3.94 -26.67
C ILE A 90 4.46 -4.52 -26.29
N SER A 91 3.97 -4.25 -25.11
CA SER A 91 2.73 -4.83 -24.55
C SER A 91 1.69 -3.78 -24.15
N GLY A 92 1.63 -2.64 -24.84
CA GLY A 92 0.80 -1.50 -24.46
C GLY A 92 -0.66 -1.83 -24.14
N LYS A 93 -1.34 -2.61 -24.98
CA LYS A 93 -2.74 -3.03 -24.78
C LYS A 93 -2.91 -3.89 -23.50
N LYS A 94 -1.97 -4.79 -23.20
CA LYS A 94 -2.02 -5.64 -22.02
C LYS A 94 -1.87 -4.84 -20.72
N TYR A 95 -1.00 -3.83 -20.73
CA TYR A 95 -0.82 -2.97 -19.56
C TYR A 95 -1.99 -2.03 -19.35
N GLN A 96 -2.53 -1.48 -20.44
CA GLN A 96 -3.72 -0.65 -20.37
C GLN A 96 -4.91 -1.41 -19.76
N LYS A 97 -5.11 -2.68 -20.14
CA LYS A 97 -6.14 -3.53 -19.54
C LYS A 97 -5.91 -3.70 -18.02
N LYS A 98 -4.68 -4.01 -17.59
CA LYS A 98 -4.35 -4.14 -16.15
C LYS A 98 -4.60 -2.84 -15.38
N ILE A 99 -4.23 -1.70 -15.97
CA ILE A 99 -4.43 -0.38 -15.37
C ILE A 99 -5.92 -0.09 -15.21
N LEU A 100 -6.71 -0.31 -16.26
CA LEU A 100 -8.16 -0.10 -16.22
C LEU A 100 -8.83 -1.02 -15.20
N GLU A 101 -8.46 -2.31 -15.15
CA GLU A 101 -8.97 -3.25 -14.14
C GLU A 101 -8.68 -2.75 -12.70
N ALA A 102 -7.45 -2.30 -12.43
CA ALA A 102 -7.08 -1.81 -11.11
C ALA A 102 -7.76 -0.48 -10.75
N LEU A 103 -7.96 0.42 -11.72
CA LEU A 103 -8.70 1.67 -11.51
C LEU A 103 -10.19 1.41 -11.30
N SER A 104 -10.78 0.48 -12.05
CA SER A 104 -12.20 0.13 -11.92
C SER A 104 -12.53 -0.46 -10.55
N GLU A 105 -11.62 -1.24 -9.94
CA GLU A 105 -11.78 -1.72 -8.56
C GLU A 105 -11.85 -0.58 -7.53
N MET A 106 -11.29 0.58 -7.87
CA MET A 106 -11.29 1.80 -7.04
C MET A 106 -12.29 2.85 -7.54
N GLU A 107 -13.14 2.52 -8.52
CA GLU A 107 -14.09 3.45 -9.14
C GLU A 107 -13.41 4.70 -9.75
N MET A 108 -12.22 4.50 -10.34
CA MET A 108 -11.37 5.58 -10.87
C MET A 108 -11.05 5.45 -12.37
N ASP A 109 -11.66 4.52 -13.08
CA ASP A 109 -11.39 4.25 -14.50
C ASP A 109 -11.74 5.43 -15.42
N SER A 110 -12.77 6.21 -15.09
CA SER A 110 -13.15 7.42 -15.82
C SER A 110 -12.12 8.56 -15.75
N PHE A 111 -11.18 8.48 -14.79
CA PHE A 111 -10.14 9.50 -14.58
C PHE A 111 -8.80 9.16 -15.21
N LEU A 112 -8.71 8.12 -16.06
CA LEU A 112 -7.45 7.63 -16.62
C LEU A 112 -6.56 8.73 -17.23
N THR A 113 -7.17 9.67 -17.94
CA THR A 113 -6.47 10.77 -18.65
C THR A 113 -6.40 12.07 -17.84
N SER A 114 -7.08 12.14 -16.70
CA SER A 114 -7.07 13.32 -15.84
C SER A 114 -5.71 13.51 -15.18
N ARG A 115 -5.33 14.76 -14.90
CA ARG A 115 -4.14 15.06 -14.10
C ARG A 115 -4.42 14.71 -12.66
N ILE A 116 -3.45 14.07 -11.99
CA ILE A 116 -3.61 13.65 -10.60
C ILE A 116 -3.86 14.84 -9.66
N GLY A 117 -3.29 16.00 -9.95
CA GLY A 117 -3.48 17.24 -9.17
C GLY A 117 -4.88 17.83 -9.26
N GLU A 118 -5.69 17.46 -10.27
CA GLU A 118 -7.07 17.91 -10.45
C GLU A 118 -8.08 17.09 -9.63
N LEU A 119 -7.64 15.95 -9.09
CA LEU A 119 -8.47 15.04 -8.32
C LEU A 119 -8.60 15.50 -6.85
N SER A 120 -9.73 15.20 -6.24
CA SER A 120 -9.90 15.37 -4.78
C SER A 120 -8.91 14.48 -4.01
N GLY A 121 -8.61 14.81 -2.75
CA GLY A 121 -7.69 14.02 -1.92
C GLY A 121 -8.09 12.54 -1.82
N GLY A 122 -9.39 12.26 -1.66
CA GLY A 122 -9.91 10.88 -1.64
C GLY A 122 -9.73 10.15 -2.97
N GLN A 123 -9.95 10.84 -4.11
CA GLN A 123 -9.71 10.28 -5.44
C GLN A 123 -8.21 10.01 -5.67
N GLN A 124 -7.34 10.94 -5.29
CA GLN A 124 -5.89 10.73 -5.35
C GLN A 124 -5.48 9.49 -4.54
N GLN A 125 -6.03 9.33 -3.34
CA GLN A 125 -5.75 8.18 -2.48
C GLN A 125 -6.21 6.86 -3.14
N ARG A 126 -7.39 6.83 -3.76
CA ARG A 126 -7.88 5.66 -4.51
C ARG A 126 -6.95 5.32 -5.70
N VAL A 127 -6.46 6.33 -6.43
CA VAL A 127 -5.48 6.12 -7.51
C VAL A 127 -4.17 5.53 -6.97
N MET A 128 -3.67 6.02 -5.83
CA MET A 128 -2.45 5.49 -5.21
C MET A 128 -2.60 4.05 -4.75
N LEU A 129 -3.78 3.69 -4.23
CA LEU A 129 -4.11 2.31 -3.90
C LEU A 129 -4.16 1.42 -5.15
N ALA A 130 -4.86 1.87 -6.21
CA ALA A 130 -4.88 1.17 -7.50
C ALA A 130 -3.46 0.96 -8.05
N ARG A 131 -2.61 1.99 -7.99
CA ARG A 131 -1.20 1.93 -8.37
C ARG A 131 -0.42 0.88 -7.59
N ALA A 132 -0.62 0.81 -6.27
CA ALA A 132 0.07 -0.19 -5.45
C ALA A 132 -0.37 -1.63 -5.75
N LEU A 133 -1.62 -1.80 -6.23
CA LEU A 133 -2.22 -3.11 -6.53
C LEU A 133 -2.04 -3.58 -7.98
N VAL A 134 -1.82 -2.66 -8.95
CA VAL A 134 -1.78 -2.99 -10.39
C VAL A 134 -0.72 -4.02 -10.76
N GLY A 135 0.41 -4.01 -10.02
CA GLY A 135 1.52 -4.96 -10.19
C GLY A 135 1.26 -6.34 -9.59
N LYS A 136 0.10 -6.56 -8.95
CA LYS A 136 -0.22 -7.77 -8.18
C LYS A 136 0.87 -8.08 -7.14
N PRO A 137 1.01 -7.22 -6.12
CA PRO A 137 2.01 -7.42 -5.06
C PRO A 137 1.71 -8.69 -4.25
N GLU A 138 2.74 -9.24 -3.62
CA GLU A 138 2.65 -10.32 -2.62
C GLU A 138 2.44 -9.75 -1.22
N LEU A 139 2.96 -8.55 -0.98
CA LEU A 139 2.79 -7.75 0.24
C LEU A 139 2.35 -6.34 -0.12
N LEU A 140 1.28 -5.88 0.50
CA LEU A 140 0.82 -4.50 0.43
C LEU A 140 1.04 -3.82 1.78
N ILE A 141 1.82 -2.74 1.79
CA ILE A 141 2.06 -1.90 2.97
C ILE A 141 1.30 -0.60 2.79
N LEU A 142 0.47 -0.25 3.77
CA LEU A 142 -0.37 0.93 3.76
C LEU A 142 -0.07 1.78 5.00
N ASP A 143 0.33 3.02 4.79
CA ASP A 143 0.59 3.97 5.88
C ASP A 143 -0.55 4.98 5.96
N GLU A 144 -1.45 4.79 6.91
CA GLU A 144 -2.65 5.60 7.16
C GLU A 144 -3.51 5.85 5.90
N PRO A 145 -3.91 4.79 5.17
CA PRO A 145 -4.53 4.95 3.85
C PRO A 145 -5.92 5.59 3.88
N THR A 146 -6.54 5.71 5.04
CA THR A 146 -7.91 6.24 5.22
C THR A 146 -7.95 7.71 5.64
N THR A 147 -6.79 8.35 5.81
CA THR A 147 -6.71 9.75 6.20
C THR A 147 -7.36 10.64 5.14
N GLY A 148 -8.35 11.45 5.57
CA GLY A 148 -9.09 12.36 4.67
C GLY A 148 -10.16 11.70 3.80
N MET A 149 -10.48 10.43 4.03
CA MET A 149 -11.61 9.73 3.37
C MET A 149 -12.88 9.81 4.23
N ASP A 150 -14.02 9.87 3.57
CA ASP A 150 -15.34 9.71 4.21
C ASP A 150 -15.62 8.25 4.56
N SER A 151 -16.62 8.00 5.40
CA SER A 151 -16.95 6.66 5.91
C SER A 151 -17.33 5.67 4.81
N VAL A 152 -17.99 6.10 3.74
CA VAL A 152 -18.40 5.25 2.62
C VAL A 152 -17.16 4.82 1.83
N SER A 153 -16.25 5.76 1.56
CA SER A 153 -14.98 5.48 0.89
C SER A 153 -14.09 4.54 1.71
N ILE A 154 -14.07 4.69 3.04
CA ILE A 154 -13.33 3.77 3.93
C ILE A 154 -13.90 2.36 3.84
N GLN A 155 -15.23 2.22 3.89
CA GLN A 155 -15.88 0.91 3.78
C GLN A 155 -15.57 0.25 2.45
N SER A 156 -15.73 0.95 1.33
CA SER A 156 -15.41 0.43 -0.01
C SER A 156 -13.95 -0.03 -0.10
N LEU A 157 -13.01 0.77 0.44
CA LEU A 157 -11.61 0.38 0.51
C LEU A 157 -11.40 -0.92 1.30
N CYS A 158 -12.00 -1.03 2.48
CA CYS A 158 -11.87 -2.23 3.32
C CYS A 158 -12.40 -3.48 2.62
N GLU A 159 -13.52 -3.38 1.89
CA GLU A 159 -14.06 -4.47 1.10
C GLU A 159 -13.11 -4.92 -0.03
N VAL A 160 -12.48 -3.97 -0.73
CA VAL A 160 -11.48 -4.29 -1.76
C VAL A 160 -10.27 -4.98 -1.15
N LEU A 161 -9.75 -4.47 -0.03
CA LEU A 161 -8.60 -5.05 0.66
C LEU A 161 -8.91 -6.46 1.17
N GLN A 162 -10.08 -6.67 1.77
CA GLN A 162 -10.54 -7.98 2.22
C GLN A 162 -10.61 -8.97 1.05
N LYS A 163 -11.28 -8.62 -0.05
CA LYS A 163 -11.36 -9.46 -1.26
C LYS A 163 -9.99 -9.82 -1.83
N ARG A 164 -9.02 -8.92 -1.74
CA ARG A 164 -7.65 -9.16 -2.18
C ARG A 164 -6.88 -10.04 -1.21
N ASN A 165 -7.08 -9.88 0.09
CA ASN A 165 -6.49 -10.73 1.12
C ASN A 165 -7.01 -12.18 1.03
N GLU A 166 -8.32 -12.38 0.83
CA GLU A 166 -8.93 -13.70 0.58
C GLU A 166 -8.33 -14.41 -0.65
N LYS A 167 -7.79 -13.65 -1.62
CA LYS A 167 -7.04 -14.16 -2.78
C LYS A 167 -5.54 -14.34 -2.52
N GLY A 168 -5.10 -14.24 -1.26
CA GLY A 168 -3.72 -14.50 -0.83
C GLY A 168 -2.80 -13.29 -0.76
N LEU A 169 -3.31 -12.05 -0.93
CA LEU A 169 -2.52 -10.84 -0.69
C LEU A 169 -2.22 -10.71 0.80
N THR A 170 -0.94 -10.55 1.15
CA THR A 170 -0.53 -10.19 2.52
C THR A 170 -0.66 -8.67 2.68
N ILE A 171 -1.26 -8.21 3.79
CA ILE A 171 -1.48 -6.79 4.04
C ILE A 171 -0.90 -6.40 5.40
N LEU A 172 -0.13 -5.33 5.42
CA LEU A 172 0.27 -4.61 6.62
C LEU A 172 -0.25 -3.18 6.51
N MET A 173 -1.17 -2.81 7.37
CA MET A 173 -1.75 -1.47 7.41
C MET A 173 -1.43 -0.80 8.74
N VAL A 174 -0.87 0.40 8.67
CA VAL A 174 -0.79 1.31 9.81
C VAL A 174 -2.05 2.15 9.85
N SER A 175 -2.70 2.21 11.00
CA SER A 175 -3.93 2.98 11.19
C SER A 175 -3.90 3.72 12.51
N HIS A 176 -4.52 4.90 12.53
CA HIS A 176 -4.87 5.64 13.73
C HIS A 176 -6.37 5.53 13.99
N GLY A 177 -6.76 5.28 15.24
CA GLY A 177 -8.16 5.34 15.66
C GLY A 177 -8.89 3.99 15.67
N SER A 178 -10.20 4.01 15.37
CA SER A 178 -11.07 2.84 15.52
C SER A 178 -10.75 1.72 14.54
N LEU A 179 -10.64 0.49 15.05
CA LEU A 179 -10.44 -0.73 14.26
C LEU A 179 -11.73 -1.24 13.59
N LYS A 180 -12.90 -0.67 13.94
CA LYS A 180 -14.22 -1.13 13.48
C LYS A 180 -14.36 -1.30 11.96
N PRO A 181 -13.76 -0.45 11.09
CA PRO A 181 -13.92 -0.61 9.65
C PRO A 181 -13.18 -1.82 9.07
N TYR A 182 -12.17 -2.35 9.77
CA TYR A 182 -11.22 -3.33 9.21
C TYR A 182 -11.66 -4.77 9.49
N THR A 183 -12.86 -5.16 9.03
CA THR A 183 -13.48 -6.46 9.30
C THR A 183 -12.71 -7.66 8.74
N GLY A 184 -11.87 -7.45 7.73
CA GLY A 184 -11.04 -8.52 7.14
C GLY A 184 -9.70 -8.75 7.84
N ALA A 185 -9.31 -7.92 8.80
CA ALA A 185 -8.04 -8.07 9.51
C ALA A 185 -8.10 -9.27 10.46
N ASN A 186 -7.04 -10.09 10.45
CA ASN A 186 -6.93 -11.28 11.29
C ASN A 186 -5.83 -11.18 12.36
N ARG A 187 -5.04 -10.10 12.35
CA ARG A 187 -4.01 -9.85 13.36
C ARG A 187 -3.93 -8.37 13.70
N PHE A 188 -3.75 -8.10 14.98
CA PHE A 188 -3.68 -6.73 15.49
C PHE A 188 -2.39 -6.54 16.26
N TRP A 189 -1.67 -5.47 15.95
CA TRP A 189 -0.43 -5.10 16.61
C TRP A 189 -0.55 -3.71 17.18
N ASN A 190 0.06 -3.51 18.35
CA ASN A 190 0.10 -2.22 19.00
C ASN A 190 1.54 -1.77 19.22
N ALA A 191 1.86 -0.58 18.73
CA ALA A 191 3.16 0.05 18.93
C ALA A 191 3.11 0.97 20.15
N GLN A 192 3.95 0.69 21.14
CA GLN A 192 4.09 1.48 22.36
C GLN A 192 5.56 1.61 22.73
N GLU A 193 6.04 2.83 22.97
CA GLU A 193 7.41 3.14 23.44
C GLU A 193 8.50 2.40 22.65
N GLY A 194 8.40 2.35 21.32
CA GLY A 194 9.37 1.68 20.45
C GLY A 194 9.29 0.15 20.45
N ARG A 195 8.29 -0.44 21.09
CA ARG A 195 7.98 -1.87 21.04
C ARG A 195 6.71 -2.10 20.24
N ILE A 196 6.63 -3.25 19.59
CA ILE A 196 5.40 -3.68 18.92
C ILE A 196 4.98 -4.99 19.56
N ILE A 197 3.74 -5.05 20.00
CA ILE A 197 3.13 -6.18 20.71
C ILE A 197 1.95 -6.65 19.87
N GLU A 198 1.80 -7.95 19.71
CA GLU A 198 0.62 -8.57 19.11
C GLU A 198 -0.47 -8.72 20.18
N GLU A 199 -1.69 -8.27 19.85
CA GLU A 199 -2.89 -8.36 20.70
C GLU A 199 -3.69 -9.63 20.44
#